data_05f45b6971c420a0f6d74fa164a009c4
#
_entry.id   05f45b6971c420a0f6d74fa164a009c4
#
_cell.length_a   1.000
_cell.length_b   1.000
_cell.length_c   1.000
_cell.angle_alpha   90.00
_cell.angle_beta   90.00
_cell.angle_gamma   90.00
#
_symmetry.space_group_name_H-M   'P 1'
#
loop_
_entity.id
_entity.type
_entity.pdbx_description
1 polymer ?
#
loop_
_entity_poly.entity_id
_entity_poly.type
_entity_poly.pdbx_seq_one_letter_code
_entity_poly.pdbx_strand_id
1 'polypeptide(L)'
;MLQNPPTHVRSILILQTKFIGDLVLASALARNLRLQYPKARIVFLCEANFASFLLAHGIASDVVAFRRVRMRGTPVQRGRELYAMVRALRRLRFDLTIDLADSKTSRIVVRLVNAKTRVGYDPPEKPLRWMECQPANVLTKPFGFGGQHYLYRYLSPLEALGVGLRAPVPTIEPLPLETARALALLDRHHLRRNAFIAVHAGASFRGRQWQPERFALAIDEISRQTGLDFLLVGGPDERASAERIVAKAASPVVNVVGALSLATLLAVLGQARLFLGNESGPMHMAAAAGTPVVGLFGLTDPAVWGPVGVASVTPRPSMPCECIARDLCRRPDPSKACCVWRLEVKAVVDAVLAILSRKVKDVEHAL
;
A
#
# COMPACT_ATOMS: atom_id res chain seq x y z
N MET A 1 14.98 -1.15 23.08
CA MET A 1 13.94 -0.11 23.20
C MET A 1 14.47 1.04 24.02
N LEU A 2 14.17 2.26 23.65
CA LEU A 2 14.49 3.43 24.46
C LEU A 2 13.48 3.56 25.61
N GLN A 3 13.91 3.96 26.80
CA GLN A 3 13.00 4.20 27.93
C GLN A 3 12.12 5.44 27.70
N ASN A 4 12.66 6.43 27.01
CA ASN A 4 11.95 7.67 26.66
C ASN A 4 12.18 8.04 25.19
N PRO A 5 11.21 8.68 24.53
CA PRO A 5 11.38 9.17 23.17
C PRO A 5 12.55 10.15 23.07
N PRO A 6 13.32 10.13 21.97
CA PRO A 6 14.36 11.12 21.74
C PRO A 6 13.83 12.55 21.84
N THR A 7 14.51 13.42 22.57
CA THR A 7 14.18 14.84 22.66
C THR A 7 14.82 15.61 21.49
N HIS A 8 14.26 16.79 21.15
CA HIS A 8 14.80 17.70 20.14
C HIS A 8 14.94 17.13 18.72
N VAL A 9 14.04 16.22 18.32
CA VAL A 9 13.98 15.72 16.94
C VAL A 9 13.36 16.78 16.03
N ARG A 10 14.17 17.32 15.10
CA ARG A 10 13.77 18.34 14.12
C ARG A 10 13.72 17.80 12.68
N SER A 11 14.44 16.72 12.41
CA SER A 11 14.53 16.15 11.07
C SER A 11 14.53 14.63 11.11
N ILE A 12 13.58 14.02 10.43
CA ILE A 12 13.36 12.57 10.41
C ILE A 12 13.46 12.09 8.97
N LEU A 13 14.24 11.03 8.72
CA LEU A 13 14.29 10.33 7.46
C LEU A 13 13.59 8.96 7.60
N ILE A 14 12.61 8.69 6.74
CA ILE A 14 11.97 7.38 6.62
C ILE A 14 12.36 6.77 5.27
N LEU A 15 12.96 5.59 5.32
CA LEU A 15 13.36 4.85 4.12
C LEU A 15 12.30 3.80 3.80
N GLN A 16 11.53 4.03 2.73
CA GLN A 16 10.59 3.06 2.16
C GLN A 16 10.64 3.12 0.64
N THR A 17 11.37 2.17 0.05
CA THR A 17 11.69 2.18 -1.39
C THR A 17 10.83 1.21 -2.20
N LYS A 18 9.73 0.70 -1.62
CA LYS A 18 8.87 -0.28 -2.28
C LYS A 18 7.58 0.37 -2.83
N PHE A 19 6.53 -0.39 -2.93
CA PHE A 19 5.28 -0.10 -3.62
C PHE A 19 4.40 0.94 -2.90
N ILE A 20 3.40 1.47 -3.62
CA ILE A 20 2.47 2.46 -3.06
C ILE A 20 1.70 1.92 -1.84
N GLY A 21 1.32 0.63 -1.83
CA GLY A 21 0.67 0.02 -0.67
C GLY A 21 1.52 0.09 0.61
N ASP A 22 2.82 -0.18 0.49
CA ASP A 22 3.78 -0.05 1.61
C ASP A 22 3.87 1.41 2.12
N LEU A 23 3.81 2.39 1.21
CA LEU A 23 3.84 3.82 1.57
C LEU A 23 2.54 4.25 2.24
N VAL A 24 1.40 3.73 1.79
CA VAL A 24 0.10 3.95 2.45
C VAL A 24 0.15 3.39 3.89
N LEU A 25 0.62 2.17 4.09
CA LEU A 25 0.76 1.60 5.44
C LEU A 25 1.77 2.40 6.29
N ALA A 26 2.89 2.83 5.70
CA ALA A 26 3.90 3.66 6.39
C ALA A 26 3.40 5.08 6.73
N SER A 27 2.32 5.56 6.12
CA SER A 27 1.73 6.87 6.45
C SER A 27 1.22 6.92 7.90
N ALA A 28 0.80 5.80 8.46
CA ALA A 28 0.41 5.71 9.87
C ALA A 28 1.61 5.98 10.80
N LEU A 29 2.80 5.46 10.48
CA LEU A 29 4.03 5.80 11.20
C LEU A 29 4.31 7.30 11.11
N ALA A 30 4.29 7.87 9.90
CA ALA A 30 4.56 9.29 9.68
C ALA A 30 3.57 10.18 10.48
N ARG A 31 2.28 9.80 10.53
CA ARG A 31 1.27 10.50 11.31
C ARG A 31 1.58 10.47 12.82
N ASN A 32 1.93 9.32 13.38
CA ASN A 32 2.31 9.21 14.79
C ASN A 32 3.57 10.00 15.11
N LEU A 33 4.58 9.98 14.23
CA LEU A 33 5.80 10.78 14.39
C LEU A 33 5.49 12.29 14.34
N ARG A 34 4.56 12.72 13.50
CA ARG A 34 4.11 14.14 13.45
C ARG A 34 3.37 14.56 14.72
N LEU A 35 2.55 13.66 15.29
CA LEU A 35 1.87 13.91 16.57
C LEU A 35 2.89 14.00 17.73
N GLN A 36 3.97 13.22 17.70
CA GLN A 36 5.02 13.26 18.71
C GLN A 36 6.00 14.43 18.52
N TYR A 37 6.33 14.73 17.26
CA TYR A 37 7.31 15.76 16.87
C TYR A 37 6.68 16.75 15.88
N PRO A 38 5.75 17.62 16.31
CA PRO A 38 4.92 18.46 15.42
C PRO A 38 5.74 19.43 14.57
N LYS A 39 6.93 19.83 15.04
CA LYS A 39 7.84 20.74 14.32
C LYS A 39 8.90 20.00 13.49
N ALA A 40 8.91 18.67 13.51
CA ALA A 40 9.90 17.90 12.77
C ALA A 40 9.58 17.87 11.28
N ARG A 41 10.62 18.04 10.46
CA ARG A 41 10.56 17.79 9.02
C ARG A 41 10.66 16.28 8.79
N ILE A 42 9.65 15.69 8.17
CA ILE A 42 9.63 14.27 7.81
C ILE A 42 9.97 14.15 6.33
N VAL A 43 11.08 13.49 6.03
CA VAL A 43 11.57 13.25 4.68
C VAL A 43 11.44 11.76 4.36
N PHE A 44 10.88 11.45 3.18
CA PHE A 44 10.85 10.08 2.69
C PHE A 44 11.92 9.85 1.63
N LEU A 45 12.60 8.71 1.73
CA LEU A 45 13.34 8.14 0.61
C LEU A 45 12.44 7.09 -0.05
N CYS A 46 11.86 7.42 -1.21
CA CYS A 46 10.98 6.53 -1.95
C CYS A 46 11.16 6.69 -3.47
N GLU A 47 10.46 5.87 -4.27
CA GLU A 47 10.48 6.05 -5.72
C GLU A 47 9.87 7.39 -6.14
N ALA A 48 10.44 8.00 -7.20
CA ALA A 48 10.09 9.34 -7.65
C ALA A 48 8.60 9.51 -8.02
N ASN A 49 7.98 8.46 -8.56
CA ASN A 49 6.58 8.46 -8.97
C ASN A 49 5.59 8.59 -7.80
N PHE A 50 6.03 8.38 -6.55
CA PHE A 50 5.20 8.54 -5.36
C PHE A 50 5.39 9.89 -4.66
N ALA A 51 6.39 10.67 -5.06
CA ALA A 51 6.76 11.91 -4.39
C ALA A 51 5.61 12.92 -4.34
N SER A 52 4.95 13.17 -5.47
CA SER A 52 3.83 14.12 -5.55
C SER A 52 2.67 13.74 -4.63
N PHE A 53 2.37 12.44 -4.54
CA PHE A 53 1.32 11.93 -3.65
C PHE A 53 1.65 12.17 -2.19
N LEU A 54 2.87 11.81 -1.73
CA LEU A 54 3.28 11.97 -0.34
C LEU A 54 3.33 13.44 0.09
N LEU A 55 3.84 14.31 -0.79
CA LEU A 55 3.94 15.74 -0.52
C LEU A 55 2.56 16.41 -0.47
N ALA A 56 1.71 16.14 -1.46
CA ALA A 56 0.39 16.74 -1.56
C ALA A 56 -0.50 16.42 -0.34
N HIS A 57 -0.45 15.17 0.15
CA HIS A 57 -1.25 14.76 1.32
C HIS A 57 -0.56 15.04 2.67
N GLY A 58 0.57 15.77 2.68
CA GLY A 58 1.27 16.11 3.91
C GLY A 58 1.86 14.91 4.68
N ILE A 59 1.95 13.73 4.04
CA ILE A 59 2.58 12.54 4.62
C ILE A 59 4.07 12.79 4.80
N ALA A 60 4.70 13.42 3.81
CA ALA A 60 6.07 13.87 3.86
C ALA A 60 6.15 15.40 3.78
N SER A 61 7.14 15.99 4.45
CA SER A 61 7.52 17.40 4.26
C SER A 61 8.43 17.56 3.04
N ASP A 62 9.14 16.50 2.65
CA ASP A 62 10.02 16.46 1.49
C ASP A 62 10.27 15.00 1.06
N VAL A 63 10.71 14.80 -0.17
CA VAL A 63 11.01 13.48 -0.73
C VAL A 63 12.36 13.50 -1.44
N VAL A 64 13.22 12.56 -1.08
CA VAL A 64 14.41 12.25 -1.86
C VAL A 64 14.10 11.05 -2.76
N ALA A 65 14.21 11.26 -4.07
CA ALA A 65 13.82 10.23 -5.03
C ALA A 65 14.81 9.06 -5.07
N PHE A 66 14.32 7.86 -4.85
CA PHE A 66 15.02 6.61 -5.08
C PHE A 66 14.72 6.10 -6.49
N ARG A 67 15.75 5.97 -7.34
CA ARG A 67 15.58 5.55 -8.73
C ARG A 67 15.92 4.08 -8.88
N ARG A 68 14.97 3.20 -8.62
CA ARG A 68 15.18 1.75 -8.65
C ARG A 68 15.74 1.23 -9.96
N VAL A 69 15.32 1.78 -11.11
CA VAL A 69 15.82 1.38 -12.43
C VAL A 69 17.33 1.65 -12.54
N ARG A 70 17.81 2.80 -12.06
CA ARG A 70 19.24 3.13 -12.06
C ARG A 70 20.07 2.26 -11.12
N MET A 71 19.44 1.73 -10.05
CA MET A 71 20.07 0.77 -9.15
C MET A 71 20.22 -0.63 -9.75
N ARG A 72 19.62 -0.90 -10.92
CA ARG A 72 19.80 -2.15 -11.70
C ARG A 72 20.85 -2.03 -12.80
N GLY A 73 21.45 -0.84 -12.98
CA GLY A 73 22.49 -0.57 -13.97
C GLY A 73 23.85 -1.18 -13.63
N THR A 74 24.88 -0.76 -14.36
CA THR A 74 26.27 -1.18 -14.15
C THR A 74 26.76 -0.81 -12.73
N PRO A 75 27.80 -1.46 -12.19
CA PRO A 75 28.36 -1.11 -10.88
C PRO A 75 28.72 0.37 -10.73
N VAL A 76 29.27 0.96 -11.80
CA VAL A 76 29.62 2.40 -11.83
C VAL A 76 28.38 3.28 -11.76
N GLN A 77 27.34 2.97 -12.55
CA GLN A 77 26.07 3.71 -12.50
C GLN A 77 25.43 3.63 -11.14
N ARG A 78 25.40 2.44 -10.53
CA ARG A 78 24.90 2.23 -9.17
C ARG A 78 25.67 3.05 -8.13
N GLY A 79 27.00 3.05 -8.22
CA GLY A 79 27.86 3.83 -7.33
C GLY A 79 27.60 5.34 -7.44
N ARG A 80 27.49 5.87 -8.67
CA ARG A 80 27.18 7.29 -8.89
C ARG A 80 25.80 7.68 -8.36
N GLU A 81 24.78 6.86 -8.58
CA GLU A 81 23.42 7.13 -8.08
C GLU A 81 23.37 7.08 -6.56
N LEU A 82 24.00 6.08 -5.94
CA LEU A 82 24.11 5.97 -4.48
C LEU A 82 24.84 7.18 -3.90
N TYR A 83 25.95 7.59 -4.49
CA TYR A 83 26.71 8.76 -4.05
C TYR A 83 25.88 10.04 -4.13
N ALA A 84 25.21 10.28 -5.27
CA ALA A 84 24.35 11.46 -5.45
C ALA A 84 23.20 11.50 -4.40
N MET A 85 22.54 10.37 -4.20
CA MET A 85 21.47 10.21 -3.21
C MET A 85 21.97 10.46 -1.79
N VAL A 86 23.06 9.81 -1.39
CA VAL A 86 23.63 10.00 -0.05
C VAL A 86 24.09 11.43 0.18
N ARG A 87 24.71 12.04 -0.83
CA ARG A 87 25.11 13.47 -0.77
C ARG A 87 23.92 14.39 -0.56
N ALA A 88 22.79 14.14 -1.27
CA ALA A 88 21.55 14.90 -1.10
C ALA A 88 20.99 14.72 0.33
N LEU A 89 20.92 13.48 0.83
CA LEU A 89 20.44 13.18 2.18
C LEU A 89 21.31 13.80 3.27
N ARG A 90 22.64 13.71 3.16
CA ARG A 90 23.57 14.29 4.17
C ARG A 90 23.46 15.80 4.32
N ARG A 91 23.08 16.51 3.24
CA ARG A 91 22.83 17.97 3.31
C ARG A 91 21.65 18.33 4.19
N LEU A 92 20.68 17.42 4.32
CA LEU A 92 19.45 17.64 5.08
C LEU A 92 19.63 17.46 6.60
N ARG A 93 20.72 16.82 7.04
CA ARG A 93 21.09 16.58 8.46
C ARG A 93 19.92 16.03 9.29
N PHE A 94 19.89 14.71 9.46
CA PHE A 94 18.80 14.04 10.18
C PHE A 94 19.19 13.75 11.64
N ASP A 95 18.24 13.99 12.57
CA ASP A 95 18.34 13.57 13.96
C ASP A 95 17.95 12.10 14.10
N LEU A 96 16.95 11.67 13.33
CA LEU A 96 16.38 10.33 13.37
C LEU A 96 16.27 9.75 11.96
N THR A 97 16.72 8.49 11.78
CA THR A 97 16.43 7.70 10.58
C THR A 97 15.69 6.43 10.95
N ILE A 98 14.71 6.04 10.12
CA ILE A 98 13.91 4.83 10.28
C ILE A 98 13.96 4.04 8.98
N ASP A 99 14.56 2.84 9.02
CA ASP A 99 14.67 1.96 7.85
C ASP A 99 13.51 0.96 7.82
N LEU A 100 12.45 1.30 7.09
CA LEU A 100 11.33 0.40 6.84
C LEU A 100 11.58 -0.55 5.67
N ALA A 101 12.50 -0.21 4.78
CA ALA A 101 12.80 -0.99 3.58
C ALA A 101 13.61 -2.25 3.89
N ASP A 102 14.41 -2.22 4.95
CA ASP A 102 15.29 -3.30 5.43
C ASP A 102 16.02 -4.05 4.30
N SER A 103 16.57 -3.28 3.38
CA SER A 103 17.30 -3.78 2.21
C SER A 103 18.79 -3.47 2.32
N LYS A 104 19.61 -4.19 1.55
CA LYS A 104 21.05 -3.90 1.46
C LYS A 104 21.34 -2.44 1.18
N THR A 105 20.63 -1.86 0.22
CA THR A 105 20.82 -0.46 -0.17
C THR A 105 20.38 0.49 0.94
N SER A 106 19.22 0.24 1.59
CA SER A 106 18.75 1.13 2.67
C SER A 106 19.67 1.12 3.86
N ARG A 107 20.24 -0.03 4.24
CA ARG A 107 21.22 -0.14 5.32
C ARG A 107 22.50 0.64 5.04
N ILE A 108 23.03 0.56 3.79
CA ILE A 108 24.17 1.38 3.35
C ILE A 108 23.84 2.86 3.46
N VAL A 109 22.65 3.27 3.01
CA VAL A 109 22.18 4.66 3.12
C VAL A 109 22.11 5.11 4.57
N VAL A 110 21.49 4.33 5.46
CA VAL A 110 21.40 4.65 6.89
C VAL A 110 22.78 4.84 7.52
N ARG A 111 23.71 3.94 7.19
CA ARG A 111 25.10 4.05 7.65
C ARG A 111 25.78 5.34 7.17
N LEU A 112 25.63 5.66 5.91
CA LEU A 112 26.27 6.82 5.29
C LEU A 112 25.62 8.15 5.68
N VAL A 113 24.31 8.19 5.90
CA VAL A 113 23.59 9.37 6.39
C VAL A 113 23.99 9.69 7.84
N ASN A 114 24.25 8.66 8.65
CA ASN A 114 24.81 8.75 10.00
C ASN A 114 24.03 9.67 10.95
N ALA A 115 22.68 9.54 10.99
CA ALA A 115 21.87 10.23 11.98
C ALA A 115 22.21 9.76 13.41
N LYS A 116 21.97 10.60 14.41
CA LYS A 116 22.23 10.30 15.82
C LYS A 116 21.45 9.07 16.29
N THR A 117 20.16 9.01 15.96
CA THR A 117 19.29 7.85 16.23
C THR A 117 18.95 7.17 14.91
N ARG A 118 19.19 5.87 14.84
CA ARG A 118 18.95 5.05 13.65
C ARG A 118 18.18 3.81 14.05
N VAL A 119 16.94 3.67 13.56
CA VAL A 119 16.06 2.55 13.85
C VAL A 119 16.08 1.55 12.70
N GLY A 120 16.22 0.28 13.03
CA GLY A 120 16.17 -0.85 12.11
C GLY A 120 15.62 -2.09 12.80
N TYR A 121 15.33 -3.14 12.03
CA TYR A 121 14.72 -4.37 12.53
C TYR A 121 15.75 -5.35 13.11
N ASP A 122 15.32 -6.06 14.15
CA ASP A 122 16.04 -7.16 14.78
C ASP A 122 15.06 -8.35 15.01
N PRO A 123 15.26 -9.52 14.43
CA PRO A 123 16.27 -9.80 13.41
C PRO A 123 15.92 -9.15 12.06
N PRO A 124 16.92 -8.84 11.22
CA PRO A 124 16.67 -8.37 9.86
C PRO A 124 16.08 -9.49 9.01
N GLU A 125 15.16 -9.14 8.09
CA GLU A 125 14.52 -10.12 7.18
C GLU A 125 15.51 -10.87 6.29
N LYS A 126 16.66 -10.26 6.01
CA LYS A 126 17.68 -10.83 5.12
C LYS A 126 19.01 -10.97 5.84
N PRO A 127 19.72 -12.10 5.63
CA PRO A 127 21.02 -12.30 6.22
C PRO A 127 21.97 -11.15 5.89
N LEU A 128 22.69 -10.68 6.88
CA LEU A 128 23.70 -9.65 6.74
C LEU A 128 25.01 -10.28 6.29
N ARG A 129 25.61 -9.69 5.26
CA ARG A 129 27.03 -9.91 4.97
C ARG A 129 27.85 -8.92 5.79
N TRP A 130 29.14 -9.20 6.02
CA TRP A 130 30.03 -8.34 6.79
C TRP A 130 30.06 -6.86 6.36
N MET A 131 29.89 -6.59 5.05
CA MET A 131 29.79 -5.23 4.50
C MET A 131 28.40 -4.58 4.71
N GLU A 132 27.39 -5.37 5.08
CA GLU A 132 25.99 -4.96 5.19
C GLU A 132 25.52 -4.95 6.65
N CYS A 133 26.45 -4.89 7.61
CA CYS A 133 26.14 -4.92 9.03
C CYS A 133 25.00 -3.95 9.38
N GLN A 134 24.20 -4.33 10.38
CA GLN A 134 23.08 -3.49 10.84
C GLN A 134 23.62 -2.12 11.34
N PRO A 135 23.34 -1.02 10.64
CA PRO A 135 23.82 0.32 11.02
C PRO A 135 22.94 0.96 12.08
N ALA A 136 21.81 0.37 12.42
CA ALA A 136 20.89 0.88 13.42
C ALA A 136 21.49 0.77 14.82
N ASN A 137 21.30 1.79 15.64
CA ASN A 137 21.64 1.80 17.05
C ASN A 137 20.43 1.65 17.97
N VAL A 138 19.22 1.63 17.38
CA VAL A 138 17.97 1.27 18.04
C VAL A 138 17.34 0.15 17.22
N LEU A 139 17.12 -1.00 17.82
CA LEU A 139 16.53 -2.16 17.15
C LEU A 139 15.09 -2.34 17.57
N THR A 140 14.23 -2.64 16.60
CA THR A 140 12.82 -2.95 16.81
C THR A 140 12.52 -4.37 16.37
N LYS A 141 11.60 -5.04 17.06
CA LYS A 141 11.06 -6.33 16.60
C LYS A 141 10.24 -6.12 15.33
N PRO A 142 10.23 -7.09 14.40
CA PRO A 142 9.48 -6.97 13.14
C PRO A 142 8.00 -6.68 13.32
N PHE A 143 7.38 -7.18 14.37
CA PHE A 143 5.97 -6.97 14.68
C PHE A 143 5.84 -6.48 16.13
N GLY A 144 5.71 -5.16 16.29
CA GLY A 144 5.46 -4.51 17.58
C GLY A 144 3.97 -4.45 17.92
N PHE A 145 3.65 -3.96 19.10
CA PHE A 145 2.27 -3.78 19.61
C PHE A 145 1.42 -5.06 19.59
N GLY A 146 2.05 -6.26 19.54
CA GLY A 146 1.36 -7.56 19.56
C GLY A 146 0.58 -7.92 18.30
N GLY A 147 0.67 -7.14 17.25
CA GLY A 147 -0.06 -7.38 16.01
C GLY A 147 0.67 -8.29 15.03
N GLN A 148 -0.07 -9.09 14.26
CA GLN A 148 0.47 -9.94 13.18
C GLN A 148 0.41 -9.28 11.80
N HIS A 149 -0.43 -8.26 11.62
CA HIS A 149 -0.57 -7.56 10.35
C HIS A 149 0.71 -6.77 10.02
N TYR A 150 1.06 -6.69 8.73
CA TYR A 150 2.29 -6.03 8.26
C TYR A 150 2.33 -4.52 8.59
N LEU A 151 1.19 -3.89 8.83
CA LEU A 151 1.10 -2.53 9.39
C LEU A 151 1.89 -2.40 10.70
N TYR A 152 1.82 -3.39 11.59
CA TYR A 152 2.53 -3.37 12.86
C TYR A 152 4.04 -3.44 12.70
N ARG A 153 4.52 -4.02 11.57
CA ARG A 153 5.93 -3.91 11.19
C ARG A 153 6.32 -2.45 10.95
N TYR A 154 5.48 -1.68 10.27
CA TYR A 154 5.75 -0.26 10.03
C TYR A 154 5.57 0.59 11.29
N LEU A 155 4.75 0.19 12.23
CA LEU A 155 4.52 0.90 13.50
C LEU A 155 5.53 0.53 14.58
N SER A 156 6.15 -0.66 14.53
CA SER A 156 7.10 -1.12 15.55
C SER A 156 8.28 -0.17 15.86
N PRO A 157 8.76 0.68 14.93
CA PRO A 157 9.74 1.72 15.26
C PRO A 157 9.26 2.70 16.34
N LEU A 158 7.94 2.96 16.46
CA LEU A 158 7.41 3.82 17.52
C LEU A 158 7.64 3.19 18.89
N GLU A 159 7.34 1.90 19.03
CA GLU A 159 7.55 1.15 20.27
C GLU A 159 9.03 1.14 20.66
N ALA A 160 9.95 0.90 19.69
CA ALA A 160 11.38 0.93 19.94
C ALA A 160 11.90 2.31 20.37
N LEU A 161 11.23 3.37 19.94
CA LEU A 161 11.52 4.77 20.28
C LEU A 161 10.84 5.22 21.58
N GLY A 162 10.00 4.41 22.22
CA GLY A 162 9.20 4.80 23.37
C GLY A 162 8.06 5.78 23.02
N VAL A 163 7.64 5.82 21.74
CA VAL A 163 6.56 6.68 21.26
C VAL A 163 5.23 5.93 21.31
N GLY A 164 4.23 6.51 21.95
CA GLY A 164 2.89 5.91 22.05
C GLY A 164 2.16 5.87 20.69
N LEU A 165 1.37 4.82 20.49
CA LEU A 165 0.54 4.64 19.30
C LEU A 165 -0.78 5.43 19.45
N ARG A 166 -0.96 6.50 18.66
CA ARG A 166 -2.14 7.39 18.69
C ARG A 166 -2.99 7.28 17.42
N ALA A 167 -2.39 6.92 16.29
CA ALA A 167 -3.04 6.72 15.01
C ALA A 167 -2.70 5.31 14.49
N PRO A 168 -3.48 4.30 14.87
CA PRO A 168 -3.15 2.89 14.62
C PRO A 168 -3.31 2.49 13.15
N VAL A 169 -4.14 3.19 12.38
CA VAL A 169 -4.43 2.85 10.98
C VAL A 169 -4.09 3.98 10.01
N PRO A 170 -3.72 3.67 8.77
CA PRO A 170 -3.56 4.67 7.72
C PRO A 170 -4.89 5.35 7.42
N THR A 171 -4.91 6.67 7.47
CA THR A 171 -6.04 7.49 7.04
C THR A 171 -5.49 8.61 6.18
N ILE A 172 -5.94 8.70 4.93
CA ILE A 172 -5.48 9.71 3.98
C ILE A 172 -6.71 10.39 3.38
N GLU A 173 -6.91 11.64 3.76
CA GLU A 173 -8.03 12.42 3.26
C GLU A 173 -7.75 12.88 1.83
N PRO A 174 -8.72 12.71 0.90
CA PRO A 174 -8.61 13.26 -0.43
C PRO A 174 -8.52 14.79 -0.41
N LEU A 175 -7.66 15.34 -1.25
CA LEU A 175 -7.50 16.80 -1.37
C LEU A 175 -8.73 17.43 -2.02
N PRO A 176 -9.15 18.67 -1.64
CA PRO A 176 -10.31 19.33 -2.21
C PRO A 176 -10.29 19.44 -3.74
N LEU A 177 -9.14 19.79 -4.33
CA LEU A 177 -8.98 19.88 -5.77
C LEU A 177 -9.13 18.50 -6.45
N GLU A 178 -8.57 17.45 -5.86
CA GLU A 178 -8.66 16.09 -6.40
C GLU A 178 -10.07 15.52 -6.22
N THR A 179 -10.76 15.90 -5.14
CA THR A 179 -12.18 15.58 -4.95
C THR A 179 -13.03 16.24 -6.03
N ALA A 180 -12.78 17.50 -6.35
CA ALA A 180 -13.47 18.19 -7.45
C ALA A 180 -13.21 17.50 -8.81
N ARG A 181 -11.96 17.09 -9.07
CA ARG A 181 -11.61 16.31 -10.28
C ARG A 181 -12.31 14.96 -10.33
N ALA A 182 -12.37 14.26 -9.19
CA ALA A 182 -13.07 12.99 -9.08
C ALA A 182 -14.57 13.15 -9.37
N LEU A 183 -15.22 14.19 -8.80
CA LEU A 183 -16.64 14.47 -9.05
C LEU A 183 -16.90 14.81 -10.52
N ALA A 184 -16.08 15.66 -11.15
CA ALA A 184 -16.20 15.98 -12.57
C ALA A 184 -16.00 14.75 -13.47
N LEU A 185 -15.14 13.80 -13.05
CA LEU A 185 -14.98 12.52 -13.75
C LEU A 185 -16.24 11.67 -13.61
N LEU A 186 -16.80 11.54 -12.41
CA LEU A 186 -18.03 10.78 -12.18
C LEU A 186 -19.19 11.36 -13.00
N ASP A 187 -19.38 12.69 -13.00
CA ASP A 187 -20.43 13.39 -13.76
C ASP A 187 -20.30 13.11 -15.27
N ARG A 188 -19.07 13.19 -15.81
CA ARG A 188 -18.78 12.89 -17.23
C ARG A 188 -19.20 11.48 -17.64
N HIS A 189 -19.10 10.54 -16.72
CA HIS A 189 -19.45 9.14 -16.95
C HIS A 189 -20.81 8.74 -16.37
N HIS A 190 -21.63 9.71 -15.95
CA HIS A 190 -22.94 9.52 -15.35
C HIS A 190 -22.97 8.60 -14.13
N LEU A 191 -21.84 8.55 -13.39
CA LEU A 191 -21.71 7.80 -12.14
C LEU A 191 -22.12 8.65 -10.94
N ARG A 192 -22.92 8.09 -10.06
CA ARG A 192 -23.33 8.76 -8.81
C ARG A 192 -22.42 8.39 -7.66
N ARG A 193 -22.11 9.38 -6.80
CA ARG A 193 -21.37 9.14 -5.56
C ARG A 193 -22.01 8.03 -4.73
N ASN A 194 -21.18 7.19 -4.12
CA ASN A 194 -21.61 6.09 -3.26
C ASN A 194 -22.62 5.11 -3.94
N ALA A 195 -22.65 5.08 -5.27
CA ALA A 195 -23.51 4.21 -6.07
C ALA A 195 -22.74 3.43 -7.15
N PHE A 196 -21.42 3.35 -7.05
CA PHE A 196 -20.58 2.55 -7.93
C PHE A 196 -19.56 1.73 -7.14
N ILE A 197 -19.09 0.66 -7.75
CA ILE A 197 -17.99 -0.17 -7.28
C ILE A 197 -16.74 0.19 -8.08
N ALA A 198 -15.68 0.62 -7.37
CA ALA A 198 -14.36 0.79 -7.97
C ALA A 198 -13.68 -0.57 -8.10
N VAL A 199 -13.26 -0.95 -9.31
CA VAL A 199 -12.66 -2.27 -9.58
C VAL A 199 -11.21 -2.12 -10.00
N HIS A 200 -10.29 -2.84 -9.36
CA HIS A 200 -8.88 -2.91 -9.71
C HIS A 200 -8.46 -4.35 -10.01
N ALA A 201 -8.24 -4.66 -11.29
CA ALA A 201 -7.87 -6.00 -11.74
C ALA A 201 -6.36 -6.26 -11.81
N GLY A 202 -5.54 -5.23 -11.56
CA GLY A 202 -4.09 -5.32 -11.57
C GLY A 202 -3.50 -5.85 -10.25
N ALA A 203 -2.25 -6.27 -10.32
CA ALA A 203 -1.35 -6.50 -9.19
C ALA A 203 0.10 -6.52 -9.70
N SER A 204 1.07 -6.24 -8.81
CA SER A 204 2.49 -6.24 -9.13
C SER A 204 3.06 -7.60 -9.56
N PHE A 205 2.37 -8.68 -9.26
CA PHE A 205 2.74 -10.04 -9.59
C PHE A 205 1.57 -10.77 -10.25
N ARG A 206 1.83 -11.41 -11.39
CA ARG A 206 0.79 -12.08 -12.20
C ARG A 206 0.00 -13.14 -11.42
N GLY A 207 0.64 -13.87 -10.53
CA GLY A 207 -0.02 -14.88 -9.67
C GLY A 207 -1.00 -14.30 -8.64
N ARG A 208 -1.04 -12.97 -8.47
CA ARG A 208 -2.02 -12.25 -7.64
C ARG A 208 -3.14 -11.63 -8.46
N GLN A 209 -3.11 -11.76 -9.79
CA GLN A 209 -4.14 -11.20 -10.68
C GLN A 209 -5.23 -12.25 -10.93
N TRP A 210 -6.44 -11.98 -10.45
CA TRP A 210 -7.62 -12.76 -10.84
C TRP A 210 -7.92 -12.54 -12.31
N GLN A 211 -8.48 -13.54 -12.98
CA GLN A 211 -8.66 -13.51 -14.43
C GLN A 211 -9.65 -12.41 -14.84
N PRO A 212 -9.36 -11.61 -15.89
CA PRO A 212 -10.26 -10.57 -16.40
C PRO A 212 -11.66 -11.09 -16.72
N GLU A 213 -11.77 -12.30 -17.29
CA GLU A 213 -13.04 -12.94 -17.64
C GLU A 213 -13.89 -13.19 -16.38
N ARG A 214 -13.27 -13.53 -15.27
CA ARG A 214 -13.98 -13.76 -14.01
C ARG A 214 -14.41 -12.46 -13.35
N PHE A 215 -13.62 -11.38 -13.50
CA PHE A 215 -14.06 -10.05 -13.12
C PHE A 215 -15.31 -9.64 -13.90
N ALA A 216 -15.35 -9.87 -15.22
CA ALA A 216 -16.51 -9.56 -16.05
C ALA A 216 -17.75 -10.31 -15.56
N LEU A 217 -17.66 -11.63 -15.34
CA LEU A 217 -18.77 -12.44 -14.82
C LEU A 217 -19.24 -11.97 -13.42
N ALA A 218 -18.31 -11.58 -12.55
CA ALA A 218 -18.66 -11.07 -11.23
C ALA A 218 -19.36 -9.70 -11.33
N ILE A 219 -18.88 -8.82 -12.19
CA ILE A 219 -19.49 -7.52 -12.49
C ILE A 219 -20.93 -7.69 -12.95
N ASP A 220 -21.18 -8.58 -13.92
CA ASP A 220 -22.51 -8.85 -14.46
C ASP A 220 -23.47 -9.33 -13.38
N GLU A 221 -23.03 -10.28 -12.57
CA GLU A 221 -23.88 -10.84 -11.52
C GLU A 221 -24.14 -9.84 -10.38
N ILE A 222 -23.12 -9.05 -9.97
CA ILE A 222 -23.30 -8.01 -8.96
C ILE A 222 -24.21 -6.90 -9.50
N SER A 223 -24.02 -6.46 -10.76
CA SER A 223 -24.86 -5.45 -11.40
C SER A 223 -26.33 -5.88 -11.42
N ARG A 224 -26.59 -7.12 -11.84
CA ARG A 224 -27.92 -7.71 -11.87
C ARG A 224 -28.61 -7.72 -10.51
N GLN A 225 -27.87 -7.98 -9.42
CA GLN A 225 -28.44 -8.09 -8.07
C GLN A 225 -28.56 -6.74 -7.35
N THR A 226 -27.71 -5.76 -7.69
CA THR A 226 -27.60 -4.51 -6.91
C THR A 226 -27.97 -3.25 -7.67
N GLY A 227 -27.91 -3.28 -8.99
CA GLY A 227 -28.08 -2.10 -9.85
C GLY A 227 -26.93 -1.08 -9.72
N LEU A 228 -25.81 -1.45 -9.09
CA LEU A 228 -24.65 -0.57 -8.95
C LEU A 228 -23.85 -0.51 -10.26
N ASP A 229 -23.26 0.66 -10.50
CA ASP A 229 -22.34 0.90 -11.60
C ASP A 229 -20.92 0.42 -11.28
N PHE A 230 -20.07 0.31 -12.33
CA PHE A 230 -18.68 -0.15 -12.18
C PHE A 230 -17.70 0.81 -12.84
N LEU A 231 -16.59 1.10 -12.11
CA LEU A 231 -15.51 1.93 -12.58
C LEU A 231 -14.19 1.16 -12.46
N LEU A 232 -13.56 0.81 -13.59
CA LEU A 232 -12.24 0.22 -13.63
C LEU A 232 -11.17 1.29 -13.42
N VAL A 233 -10.31 1.04 -12.43
CA VAL A 233 -9.17 1.90 -12.08
C VAL A 233 -7.87 1.10 -12.15
N GLY A 234 -6.74 1.79 -12.35
CA GLY A 234 -5.44 1.13 -12.41
C GLY A 234 -4.38 1.97 -13.12
N GLY A 235 -3.16 1.43 -13.19
CA GLY A 235 -2.03 2.03 -13.89
C GLY A 235 -2.06 1.79 -15.41
N PRO A 236 -1.21 2.52 -16.17
CA PRO A 236 -1.17 2.38 -17.64
C PRO A 236 -0.84 0.96 -18.13
N ASP A 237 -0.04 0.23 -17.37
CA ASP A 237 0.39 -1.14 -17.71
C ASP A 237 -0.74 -2.18 -17.60
N GLU A 238 -1.90 -1.77 -17.04
CA GLU A 238 -3.05 -2.64 -16.78
C GLU A 238 -4.17 -2.48 -17.82
N ARG A 239 -3.98 -1.61 -18.84
CA ARG A 239 -4.99 -1.31 -19.89
C ARG A 239 -5.48 -2.55 -20.61
N ALA A 240 -4.59 -3.43 -21.04
CA ALA A 240 -4.97 -4.64 -21.74
C ALA A 240 -5.88 -5.58 -20.90
N SER A 241 -5.65 -5.65 -19.58
CA SER A 241 -6.53 -6.40 -18.68
C SER A 241 -7.89 -5.74 -18.54
N ALA A 242 -7.94 -4.41 -18.41
CA ALA A 242 -9.18 -3.65 -18.32
C ALA A 242 -10.02 -3.75 -19.61
N GLU A 243 -9.39 -3.65 -20.77
CA GLU A 243 -10.06 -3.81 -22.07
C GLU A 243 -10.69 -5.20 -22.22
N ARG A 244 -10.01 -6.25 -21.74
CA ARG A 244 -10.58 -7.61 -21.72
C ARG A 244 -11.80 -7.72 -20.81
N ILE A 245 -11.82 -7.03 -19.65
CA ILE A 245 -12.99 -6.98 -18.78
C ILE A 245 -14.15 -6.31 -19.51
N VAL A 246 -13.93 -5.11 -20.06
CA VAL A 246 -14.97 -4.36 -20.80
C VAL A 246 -15.52 -5.15 -21.98
N ALA A 247 -14.67 -5.83 -22.73
CA ALA A 247 -15.08 -6.64 -23.89
C ALA A 247 -15.87 -7.89 -23.52
N LYS A 248 -15.77 -8.39 -22.27
CA LYS A 248 -16.43 -9.62 -21.81
C LYS A 248 -17.63 -9.37 -20.92
N ALA A 249 -17.70 -8.22 -20.26
CA ALA A 249 -18.84 -7.85 -19.42
C ALA A 249 -20.07 -7.55 -20.29
N ALA A 250 -21.23 -8.07 -19.90
CA ALA A 250 -22.52 -7.73 -20.48
C ALA A 250 -23.06 -6.41 -19.90
N SER A 251 -22.72 -6.11 -18.65
CA SER A 251 -23.08 -4.87 -17.96
C SER A 251 -22.17 -3.72 -18.38
N PRO A 252 -22.66 -2.47 -18.41
CA PRO A 252 -21.83 -1.30 -18.68
C PRO A 252 -20.71 -1.15 -17.65
N VAL A 253 -19.47 -0.92 -18.11
CA VAL A 253 -18.31 -0.72 -17.28
C VAL A 253 -17.53 0.50 -17.75
N VAL A 254 -17.38 1.50 -16.88
CA VAL A 254 -16.55 2.67 -17.18
C VAL A 254 -15.08 2.31 -16.95
N ASN A 255 -14.22 2.59 -17.94
CA ASN A 255 -12.81 2.29 -17.89
C ASN A 255 -11.97 3.59 -17.88
N VAL A 256 -11.29 3.86 -16.76
CA VAL A 256 -10.35 4.99 -16.59
C VAL A 256 -8.94 4.54 -16.26
N VAL A 257 -8.61 3.28 -16.57
CA VAL A 257 -7.28 2.70 -16.32
C VAL A 257 -6.20 3.48 -17.07
N GLY A 258 -5.17 3.90 -16.34
CA GLY A 258 -4.05 4.70 -16.86
C GLY A 258 -4.35 6.18 -17.07
N ALA A 259 -5.52 6.68 -16.62
CA ALA A 259 -5.91 8.09 -16.76
C ALA A 259 -5.76 8.91 -15.47
N LEU A 260 -5.64 8.26 -14.31
CA LEU A 260 -5.67 8.94 -13.02
C LEU A 260 -4.28 9.09 -12.41
N SER A 261 -4.01 10.26 -11.80
CA SER A 261 -2.93 10.40 -10.84
C SER A 261 -3.25 9.61 -9.55
N LEU A 262 -2.26 9.29 -8.74
CA LEU A 262 -2.51 8.63 -7.45
C LEU A 262 -3.40 9.47 -6.52
N ALA A 263 -3.26 10.80 -6.55
CA ALA A 263 -4.08 11.69 -5.74
C ALA A 263 -5.53 11.72 -6.23
N THR A 264 -5.76 11.76 -7.55
CA THR A 264 -7.10 11.65 -8.14
C THR A 264 -7.70 10.27 -7.91
N LEU A 265 -6.89 9.21 -8.01
CA LEU A 265 -7.33 7.84 -7.70
C LEU A 265 -7.83 7.73 -6.26
N LEU A 266 -7.07 8.26 -5.28
CA LEU A 266 -7.52 8.28 -3.88
C LEU A 266 -8.87 8.98 -3.73
N ALA A 267 -9.04 10.12 -4.38
CA ALA A 267 -10.28 10.89 -4.34
C ALA A 267 -11.47 10.11 -4.98
N VAL A 268 -11.24 9.44 -6.10
CA VAL A 268 -12.24 8.58 -6.74
C VAL A 268 -12.62 7.40 -5.86
N LEU A 269 -11.63 6.74 -5.26
CA LEU A 269 -11.84 5.63 -4.33
C LEU A 269 -12.71 6.07 -3.14
N GLY A 270 -12.46 7.25 -2.57
CA GLY A 270 -13.26 7.82 -1.48
C GLY A 270 -14.71 8.18 -1.85
N GLN A 271 -15.09 8.16 -3.15
CA GLN A 271 -16.46 8.35 -3.60
C GLN A 271 -17.18 7.02 -3.92
N ALA A 272 -16.45 5.90 -3.95
CA ALA A 272 -17.01 4.59 -4.26
C ALA A 272 -17.82 4.02 -3.08
N ARG A 273 -18.85 3.26 -3.41
CA ARG A 273 -19.60 2.47 -2.42
C ARG A 273 -18.78 1.34 -1.85
N LEU A 274 -17.93 0.76 -2.70
CA LEU A 274 -17.10 -0.39 -2.41
C LEU A 274 -15.88 -0.41 -3.34
N PHE A 275 -14.77 -0.92 -2.88
CA PHE A 275 -13.65 -1.34 -3.70
C PHE A 275 -13.65 -2.87 -3.85
N LEU A 276 -13.52 -3.35 -5.08
CA LEU A 276 -13.31 -4.76 -5.42
C LEU A 276 -12.00 -4.91 -6.19
N GLY A 277 -11.08 -5.73 -5.73
CA GLY A 277 -9.84 -5.91 -6.49
C GLY A 277 -8.86 -6.88 -5.88
N ASN A 278 -7.80 -7.15 -6.64
CA ASN A 278 -6.69 -7.98 -6.19
C ASN A 278 -5.92 -7.32 -5.03
N GLU A 279 -5.18 -8.12 -4.28
CA GLU A 279 -4.19 -7.65 -3.30
C GLU A 279 -3.17 -6.73 -4.00
N SER A 280 -3.29 -5.42 -3.74
CA SER A 280 -2.56 -4.39 -4.48
C SER A 280 -2.49 -3.06 -3.72
N GLY A 281 -1.70 -2.12 -4.23
CA GLY A 281 -1.60 -0.77 -3.68
C GLY A 281 -2.94 -0.02 -3.64
N PRO A 282 -3.74 0.00 -4.72
CA PRO A 282 -5.08 0.60 -4.74
C PRO A 282 -6.04 0.05 -3.68
N MET A 283 -5.93 -1.23 -3.29
CA MET A 283 -6.70 -1.80 -2.18
C MET A 283 -6.41 -1.08 -0.85
N HIS A 284 -5.14 -0.87 -0.54
CA HIS A 284 -4.75 -0.11 0.66
C HIS A 284 -5.12 1.36 0.57
N MET A 285 -5.07 1.96 -0.63
CA MET A 285 -5.53 3.34 -0.86
C MET A 285 -7.03 3.47 -0.61
N ALA A 286 -7.85 2.52 -1.09
CA ALA A 286 -9.28 2.49 -0.82
C ALA A 286 -9.58 2.42 0.67
N ALA A 287 -8.90 1.52 1.39
CA ALA A 287 -9.02 1.43 2.85
C ALA A 287 -8.60 2.72 3.55
N ALA A 288 -7.48 3.34 3.15
CA ALA A 288 -7.01 4.60 3.72
C ALA A 288 -7.95 5.79 3.43
N ALA A 289 -8.72 5.73 2.34
CA ALA A 289 -9.78 6.70 2.00
C ALA A 289 -11.11 6.44 2.71
N GLY A 290 -11.21 5.37 3.52
CA GLY A 290 -12.41 5.00 4.26
C GLY A 290 -13.41 4.14 3.47
N THR A 291 -13.05 3.65 2.28
CA THR A 291 -13.93 2.86 1.43
C THR A 291 -13.92 1.39 1.84
N PRO A 292 -15.09 0.74 2.02
CA PRO A 292 -15.17 -0.70 2.26
C PRO A 292 -14.48 -1.52 1.15
N VAL A 293 -13.88 -2.66 1.50
CA VAL A 293 -13.02 -3.42 0.59
C VAL A 293 -13.42 -4.88 0.48
N VAL A 294 -13.58 -5.37 -0.75
CA VAL A 294 -13.47 -6.79 -1.08
C VAL A 294 -12.12 -7.02 -1.73
N GLY A 295 -11.20 -7.62 -0.99
CA GLY A 295 -9.83 -7.90 -1.42
C GLY A 295 -9.67 -9.37 -1.85
N LEU A 296 -9.20 -9.61 -3.08
CA LEU A 296 -9.00 -10.94 -3.62
C LEU A 296 -7.60 -11.45 -3.30
N PHE A 297 -7.53 -12.44 -2.42
CA PHE A 297 -6.28 -13.00 -1.93
C PHE A 297 -6.03 -14.40 -2.46
N GLY A 298 -4.77 -14.69 -2.75
CA GLY A 298 -4.34 -16.00 -3.20
C GLY A 298 -3.02 -16.45 -2.58
N LEU A 299 -1.94 -15.76 -2.89
CA LEU A 299 -0.58 -16.13 -2.48
C LEU A 299 -0.19 -15.68 -1.07
N THR A 300 -0.88 -14.67 -0.55
CA THR A 300 -0.56 -14.00 0.71
C THR A 300 -1.69 -14.19 1.71
N ASP A 301 -1.38 -14.07 2.98
CA ASP A 301 -2.36 -14.14 4.05
C ASP A 301 -3.01 -12.76 4.28
N PRO A 302 -4.34 -12.62 4.15
CA PRO A 302 -5.02 -11.37 4.46
C PRO A 302 -4.93 -10.98 5.94
N ALA A 303 -4.67 -11.90 6.87
CA ALA A 303 -4.35 -11.55 8.24
C ALA A 303 -3.05 -10.72 8.34
N VAL A 304 -2.15 -10.88 7.36
CA VAL A 304 -0.87 -10.16 7.28
C VAL A 304 -0.95 -8.92 6.37
N TRP A 305 -1.67 -9.03 5.24
CA TRP A 305 -1.65 -8.01 4.19
C TRP A 305 -3.04 -7.44 3.84
N GLY A 306 -4.06 -7.78 4.61
CA GLY A 306 -5.43 -7.33 4.33
C GLY A 306 -5.62 -5.82 4.45
N PRO A 307 -6.76 -5.31 4.01
CA PRO A 307 -7.14 -3.92 4.27
C PRO A 307 -7.38 -3.71 5.77
N VAL A 308 -7.05 -2.51 6.26
CA VAL A 308 -7.19 -2.15 7.69
C VAL A 308 -8.01 -0.87 7.83
N GLY A 309 -8.71 -0.73 8.95
CA GLY A 309 -9.45 0.49 9.29
C GLY A 309 -10.80 0.66 8.58
N VAL A 310 -11.26 -0.36 7.85
CA VAL A 310 -12.56 -0.36 7.15
C VAL A 310 -13.22 -1.73 7.19
N ALA A 311 -14.54 -1.76 6.93
CA ALA A 311 -15.23 -3.01 6.69
C ALA A 311 -14.61 -3.73 5.49
N SER A 312 -14.23 -4.98 5.67
CA SER A 312 -13.61 -5.76 4.60
C SER A 312 -14.02 -7.22 4.62
N VAL A 313 -14.01 -7.82 3.42
CA VAL A 313 -14.11 -9.26 3.22
C VAL A 313 -13.02 -9.69 2.25
N THR A 314 -12.34 -10.76 2.58
CA THR A 314 -11.23 -11.30 1.79
C THR A 314 -11.55 -12.73 1.39
N PRO A 315 -12.34 -12.95 0.32
CA PRO A 315 -12.68 -14.28 -0.13
C PRO A 315 -11.43 -15.06 -0.51
N ARG A 316 -11.43 -16.34 -0.17
CA ARG A 316 -10.34 -17.28 -0.46
C ARG A 316 -10.86 -18.47 -1.26
N PRO A 317 -10.01 -19.15 -2.04
CA PRO A 317 -10.36 -20.44 -2.62
C PRO A 317 -10.75 -21.44 -1.52
N SER A 318 -11.76 -22.27 -1.80
CA SER A 318 -12.27 -23.29 -0.88
C SER A 318 -11.22 -24.35 -0.49
N MET A 319 -10.23 -24.59 -1.36
CA MET A 319 -9.08 -25.44 -1.08
C MET A 319 -7.82 -24.61 -0.96
N PRO A 320 -7.28 -24.41 0.26
CA PRO A 320 -6.03 -23.69 0.45
C PRO A 320 -4.88 -24.41 -0.27
N CYS A 321 -4.02 -23.65 -0.92
CA CYS A 321 -2.76 -24.18 -1.43
C CYS A 321 -1.76 -24.24 -0.26
N GLU A 322 -1.03 -25.36 -0.13
CA GLU A 322 0.06 -25.49 0.88
C GLU A 322 1.12 -24.40 0.78
N CYS A 323 1.21 -23.73 -0.37
CA CYS A 323 2.09 -22.59 -0.57
C CYS A 323 1.70 -21.34 0.25
N ILE A 324 0.42 -21.19 0.63
CA ILE A 324 -0.07 -19.99 1.38
C ILE A 324 0.59 -19.91 2.75
N ALA A 325 0.78 -21.04 3.43
CA ALA A 325 1.41 -21.10 4.74
C ALA A 325 2.90 -20.69 4.75
N ARG A 326 3.49 -20.45 3.58
CA ARG A 326 4.94 -20.19 3.41
C ARG A 326 5.25 -18.91 2.64
N ASP A 327 4.27 -18.06 2.35
CA ASP A 327 4.39 -16.82 1.55
C ASP A 327 5.08 -16.99 0.17
N LEU A 328 5.25 -18.21 -0.31
CA LEU A 328 6.00 -18.51 -1.54
C LEU A 328 5.25 -19.53 -2.39
N CYS A 329 4.84 -19.13 -3.59
CA CYS A 329 4.43 -20.10 -4.59
C CYS A 329 5.67 -20.87 -5.08
N ARG A 330 5.72 -22.18 -4.82
CA ARG A 330 6.81 -23.06 -5.22
C ARG A 330 6.67 -23.59 -6.65
N ARG A 331 5.62 -23.21 -7.38
CA ARG A 331 5.48 -23.62 -8.77
C ARG A 331 6.49 -22.86 -9.62
N PRO A 332 7.25 -23.55 -10.48
CA PRO A 332 8.28 -22.92 -11.31
C PRO A 332 7.70 -21.92 -12.32
N ASP A 333 6.43 -22.06 -12.68
CA ASP A 333 5.73 -21.13 -13.57
C ASP A 333 4.71 -20.30 -12.75
N PRO A 334 4.98 -19.01 -12.53
CA PRO A 334 4.05 -18.13 -11.83
C PRO A 334 2.69 -17.97 -12.54
N SER A 335 2.62 -18.23 -13.86
CA SER A 335 1.35 -18.20 -14.59
C SER A 335 0.45 -19.39 -14.26
N LYS A 336 1.04 -20.45 -13.73
CA LYS A 336 0.35 -21.65 -13.21
C LYS A 336 0.15 -21.59 -11.69
N ALA A 337 0.61 -20.54 -11.03
CA ALA A 337 0.35 -20.25 -9.62
C ALA A 337 -1.10 -19.82 -9.45
N CYS A 338 -1.94 -20.77 -9.17
CA CYS A 338 -3.38 -20.72 -9.37
C CYS A 338 -4.19 -20.38 -8.11
N CYS A 339 -3.57 -19.79 -7.06
CA CYS A 339 -4.32 -19.57 -5.82
C CYS A 339 -5.49 -18.63 -6.02
N VAL A 340 -5.25 -17.39 -6.46
CA VAL A 340 -6.33 -16.45 -6.76
C VAL A 340 -7.19 -16.91 -7.97
N TRP A 341 -6.61 -17.66 -8.89
CA TRP A 341 -7.34 -18.19 -10.06
C TRP A 341 -8.37 -19.27 -9.71
N ARG A 342 -8.22 -19.94 -8.55
CA ARG A 342 -9.20 -20.89 -8.02
C ARG A 342 -10.37 -20.24 -7.31
N LEU A 343 -10.26 -18.92 -7.03
CA LEU A 343 -11.35 -18.20 -6.38
C LEU A 343 -12.56 -18.17 -7.31
N GLU A 344 -13.67 -18.72 -6.85
CA GLU A 344 -14.89 -18.81 -7.62
C GLU A 344 -15.60 -17.45 -7.72
N VAL A 345 -16.25 -17.21 -8.85
CA VAL A 345 -17.03 -15.97 -9.08
C VAL A 345 -18.10 -15.82 -8.01
N LYS A 346 -18.81 -16.90 -7.68
CA LYS A 346 -19.84 -16.89 -6.63
C LYS A 346 -19.29 -16.40 -5.29
N ALA A 347 -18.12 -16.85 -4.87
CA ALA A 347 -17.52 -16.43 -3.59
C ALA A 347 -17.22 -14.91 -3.58
N VAL A 348 -16.84 -14.34 -4.72
CA VAL A 348 -16.58 -12.90 -4.86
C VAL A 348 -17.89 -12.13 -4.82
N VAL A 349 -18.92 -12.59 -5.53
CA VAL A 349 -20.27 -12.00 -5.50
C VAL A 349 -20.83 -12.00 -4.09
N ASP A 350 -20.81 -13.16 -3.42
CA ASP A 350 -21.30 -13.30 -2.04
C ASP A 350 -20.56 -12.36 -1.08
N ALA A 351 -19.23 -12.18 -1.24
CA ALA A 351 -18.44 -11.26 -0.43
C ALA A 351 -18.85 -9.79 -0.64
N VAL A 352 -19.12 -9.38 -1.89
CA VAL A 352 -19.63 -8.04 -2.20
C VAL A 352 -20.98 -7.82 -1.58
N LEU A 353 -21.92 -8.73 -1.76
CA LEU A 353 -23.27 -8.63 -1.21
C LEU A 353 -23.25 -8.59 0.32
N ALA A 354 -22.37 -9.39 0.96
CA ALA A 354 -22.22 -9.42 2.41
C ALA A 354 -21.76 -8.06 2.97
N ILE A 355 -20.87 -7.33 2.27
CA ILE A 355 -20.49 -5.97 2.70
C ILE A 355 -21.63 -4.98 2.44
N LEU A 356 -22.27 -5.05 1.30
CA LEU A 356 -23.33 -4.11 0.93
C LEU A 356 -24.57 -4.22 1.84
N SER A 357 -24.81 -5.41 2.43
CA SER A 357 -25.91 -5.66 3.35
C SER A 357 -25.63 -5.21 4.80
N ARG A 358 -24.35 -4.99 5.18
CA ARG A 358 -24.01 -4.49 6.51
C ARG A 358 -24.50 -3.05 6.70
N LYS A 359 -25.28 -2.80 7.75
CA LYS A 359 -25.62 -1.43 8.14
C LYS A 359 -24.36 -0.74 8.64
N VAL A 360 -24.19 0.55 8.34
CA VAL A 360 -23.02 1.39 8.66
C VAL A 360 -22.64 1.39 10.16
N LYS A 361 -23.49 0.89 11.06
CA LYS A 361 -23.26 0.89 12.52
C LYS A 361 -22.30 -0.18 13.04
N ASP A 362 -21.90 -1.18 12.23
CA ASP A 362 -21.09 -2.32 12.73
C ASP A 362 -19.58 -2.13 12.54
N VAL A 363 -19.11 -0.93 12.17
CA VAL A 363 -17.71 -0.68 11.81
C VAL A 363 -16.82 -0.30 13.01
N GLU A 364 -17.40 0.05 14.17
CA GLU A 364 -16.64 0.55 15.33
C GLU A 364 -15.93 -0.54 16.16
N HIS A 365 -16.09 -1.81 15.86
CA HIS A 365 -15.57 -2.91 16.69
C HIS A 365 -14.57 -3.85 16.00
N ALA A 366 -13.96 -3.43 14.90
CA ALA A 366 -12.96 -4.22 14.16
C ALA A 366 -11.54 -3.61 14.27
N LEU A 367 -11.09 -3.38 15.51
CA LEU A 367 -9.70 -3.06 15.87
C LEU A 367 -9.14 -4.15 16.77
#